data_3db8642da22e9058b8002dff95b5fb5c
#
_entry.id   3db8642da22e9058b8002dff95b5fb5c
#
_cell.length_a   1.000
_cell.length_b   1.000
_cell.length_c   1.000
_cell.angle_alpha   90.00
_cell.angle_beta   90.00
_cell.angle_gamma   90.00
#
_symmetry.space_group_name_H-M   'P 1'
#
loop_
_entity.id
_entity.type
_entity.pdbx_description
1 polymer ?
#
loop_
_entity_poly.entity_id
_entity_poly.type
_entity_poly.pdbx_seq_one_letter_code
_entity_poly.pdbx_strand_id
1 'polypeptide(L)'
;ILRGVFLLTERELNWFYQDGASMLFPDAWERFCAPIPPAERGDMIGAYHKRLTHPERRIQAEAAAAWSQWEGDTISIRGPEARPSKFNEIDFAIAFARIECHFFANHGFFPEEGWILKNAAKLKSIPGWIVQGRFDVVTPMEAAWKLKSAWPAARFEVVWDAGHASTEPGIVDALVRATDQALSL
;
A
#
# COMPACT_ATOMS: atom_id res chain seq x y z
N ILE A 1 -15.50 -7.46 1.80
CA ILE A 1 -14.34 -7.77 2.68
C ILE A 1 -13.19 -6.91 2.21
N LEU A 2 -12.57 -6.16 3.12
CA LEU A 2 -11.41 -5.31 2.88
C LEU A 2 -10.22 -5.81 3.70
N ARG A 3 -9.00 -5.66 3.18
CA ARG A 3 -7.74 -5.95 3.83
C ARG A 3 -6.71 -4.87 3.48
N GLY A 4 -5.90 -4.47 4.47
CA GLY A 4 -4.86 -3.47 4.22
C GLY A 4 -5.46 -2.19 3.64
N VAL A 5 -6.30 -1.53 4.43
CA VAL A 5 -7.08 -0.38 3.96
C VAL A 5 -6.16 0.78 3.61
N PHE A 6 -6.31 1.27 2.39
CA PHE A 6 -5.66 2.47 1.86
C PHE A 6 -6.73 3.48 1.42
N LEU A 7 -6.70 4.65 2.00
CA LEU A 7 -7.67 5.73 1.73
C LEU A 7 -7.17 6.71 0.69
N LEU A 8 -5.92 6.54 0.28
CA LEU A 8 -5.22 7.35 -0.72
C LEU A 8 -5.22 8.84 -0.33
N THR A 9 -4.84 9.09 0.93
CA THR A 9 -4.64 10.44 1.44
C THR A 9 -3.18 10.87 1.26
N GLU A 10 -2.94 12.18 1.16
CA GLU A 10 -1.57 12.73 1.13
C GLU A 10 -0.74 12.26 2.33
N ARG A 11 -1.39 12.14 3.51
CA ARG A 11 -0.73 11.62 4.71
C ARG A 11 -0.21 10.18 4.55
N GLU A 12 -0.98 9.30 3.89
CA GLU A 12 -0.57 7.92 3.64
C GLU A 12 0.53 7.84 2.59
N LEU A 13 0.42 8.64 1.53
CA LEU A 13 1.45 8.75 0.51
C LEU A 13 2.76 9.29 1.09
N ASN A 14 2.71 10.35 1.90
CA ASN A 14 3.89 10.90 2.57
C ASN A 14 4.51 9.90 3.54
N TRP A 15 3.69 9.18 4.32
CA TRP A 15 4.16 8.14 5.23
C TRP A 15 4.99 7.10 4.51
N PHE A 16 4.50 6.61 3.37
CA PHE A 16 5.13 5.45 2.73
C PHE A 16 6.20 5.83 1.69
N TYR A 17 6.03 6.93 0.99
CA TYR A 17 6.92 7.32 -0.13
C TYR A 17 7.75 8.58 0.13
N GLN A 18 7.68 9.18 1.30
CA GLN A 18 8.44 10.40 1.57
C GLN A 18 9.16 10.36 2.93
N ASP A 19 8.41 10.35 4.04
CA ASP A 19 9.00 10.42 5.38
C ASP A 19 8.09 9.71 6.41
N GLY A 20 8.53 8.57 6.89
CA GLY A 20 7.78 7.75 7.86
C GLY A 20 8.23 6.30 7.84
N ALA A 21 7.77 5.50 6.89
CA ALA A 21 8.20 4.10 6.74
C ALA A 21 9.71 3.94 6.55
N SER A 22 10.37 4.95 5.96
CA SER A 22 11.82 5.09 5.85
C SER A 22 12.56 4.94 7.18
N MET A 23 11.95 5.36 8.29
CA MET A 23 12.54 5.22 9.63
C MET A 23 12.57 3.77 10.12
N LEU A 24 11.65 2.93 9.64
CA LEU A 24 11.57 1.51 10.01
C LEU A 24 12.43 0.64 9.09
N PHE A 25 12.64 1.06 7.85
CA PHE A 25 13.38 0.33 6.82
C PHE A 25 14.43 1.22 6.15
N PRO A 26 15.41 1.76 6.90
CA PRO A 26 16.38 2.73 6.36
C PRO A 26 17.26 2.15 5.26
N ASP A 27 17.58 0.86 5.33
CA ASP A 27 18.36 0.15 4.33
C ASP A 27 17.61 -0.05 3.01
N ALA A 28 16.31 -0.37 3.07
CA ALA A 28 15.45 -0.46 1.89
C ALA A 28 15.19 0.93 1.29
N TRP A 29 15.04 1.95 2.16
CA TRP A 29 14.86 3.33 1.75
C TRP A 29 16.08 3.89 1.00
N GLU A 30 17.29 3.54 1.44
CA GLU A 30 18.50 3.93 0.72
C GLU A 30 18.49 3.39 -0.72
N ARG A 31 18.10 2.12 -0.90
CA ARG A 31 17.93 1.51 -2.23
C ARG A 31 16.83 2.18 -3.05
N PHE A 32 15.72 2.51 -2.40
CA PHE A 32 14.63 3.25 -3.03
C PHE A 32 15.05 4.65 -3.48
N CYS A 33 15.87 5.35 -2.73
CA CYS A 33 16.40 6.65 -3.11
C CYS A 33 17.48 6.61 -4.20
N ALA A 34 18.15 5.47 -4.41
CA ALA A 34 19.32 5.38 -5.26
C ALA A 34 19.12 5.88 -6.70
N PRO A 35 18.03 5.55 -7.43
CA PRO A 35 17.82 6.03 -8.78
C PRO A 35 17.38 7.51 -8.87
N ILE A 36 17.13 8.16 -7.72
CA ILE A 36 16.62 9.53 -7.66
C ILE A 36 17.72 10.51 -7.24
N PRO A 37 18.06 11.51 -8.06
CA PRO A 37 19.00 12.55 -7.69
C PRO A 37 18.59 13.28 -6.41
N PRO A 38 19.52 13.66 -5.53
CA PRO A 38 19.21 14.33 -4.26
C PRO A 38 18.31 15.54 -4.40
N ALA A 39 18.47 16.33 -5.46
CA ALA A 39 17.65 17.52 -5.72
C ALA A 39 16.18 17.22 -6.05
N GLU A 40 15.86 15.98 -6.45
CA GLU A 40 14.48 15.56 -6.77
C GLU A 40 13.81 14.79 -5.62
N ARG A 41 14.54 14.45 -4.53
CA ARG A 41 14.03 13.62 -3.42
C ARG A 41 12.99 14.31 -2.52
N GLY A 42 12.74 15.60 -2.72
CA GLY A 42 11.67 16.31 -2.04
C GLY A 42 10.25 15.91 -2.50
N ASP A 43 10.15 15.25 -3.66
CA ASP A 43 8.91 14.68 -4.20
C ASP A 43 9.24 13.33 -4.86
N MET A 44 9.26 12.28 -4.05
CA MET A 44 9.64 10.94 -4.53
C MET A 44 8.63 10.40 -5.54
N ILE A 45 7.34 10.60 -5.32
CA ILE A 45 6.29 10.13 -6.26
C ILE A 45 6.45 10.81 -7.63
N GLY A 46 6.59 12.14 -7.66
CA GLY A 46 6.81 12.88 -8.90
C GLY A 46 8.11 12.49 -9.59
N ALA A 47 9.19 12.30 -8.83
CA ALA A 47 10.49 11.88 -9.36
C ALA A 47 10.45 10.46 -9.98
N TYR A 48 9.73 9.54 -9.35
CA TYR A 48 9.48 8.20 -9.88
C TYR A 48 8.55 8.22 -11.08
N HIS A 49 7.46 8.99 -11.05
CA HIS A 49 6.52 9.12 -12.16
C HIS A 49 7.22 9.57 -13.44
N LYS A 50 8.11 10.57 -13.33
CA LYS A 50 8.94 11.04 -14.45
C LYS A 50 9.78 9.92 -15.08
N ARG A 51 10.35 9.02 -14.26
CA ARG A 51 11.20 7.91 -14.74
C ARG A 51 10.38 6.75 -15.26
N LEU A 52 9.31 6.39 -14.59
CA LEU A 52 8.43 5.30 -14.98
C LEU A 52 7.67 5.58 -16.28
N THR A 53 7.50 6.86 -16.64
CA THR A 53 6.89 7.31 -17.91
C THR A 53 7.92 7.74 -18.95
N HIS A 54 9.21 7.59 -18.68
CA HIS A 54 10.27 7.95 -19.61
C HIS A 54 10.22 7.09 -20.88
N PRO A 55 10.55 7.63 -22.09
CA PRO A 55 10.51 6.86 -23.34
C PRO A 55 11.54 5.71 -23.38
N GLU A 56 12.66 5.84 -22.68
CA GLU A 56 13.70 4.80 -22.61
C GLU A 56 13.34 3.71 -21.61
N ARG A 57 13.16 2.48 -22.11
CA ARG A 57 12.81 1.32 -21.26
C ARG A 57 13.85 1.06 -20.14
N ARG A 58 15.13 1.34 -20.37
CA ARG A 58 16.17 1.15 -19.36
C ARG A 58 15.92 2.02 -18.13
N ILE A 59 15.51 3.28 -18.32
CA ILE A 59 15.19 4.21 -17.22
C ILE A 59 13.93 3.73 -16.48
N GLN A 60 12.90 3.29 -17.23
CA GLN A 60 11.70 2.70 -16.61
C GLN A 60 12.07 1.48 -15.77
N ALA A 61 12.89 0.59 -16.29
CA ALA A 61 13.26 -0.66 -15.62
C ALA A 61 14.03 -0.41 -14.32
N GLU A 62 14.99 0.51 -14.32
CA GLU A 62 15.75 0.89 -13.12
C GLU A 62 14.84 1.45 -12.02
N ALA A 63 14.00 2.41 -12.36
CA ALA A 63 13.05 2.99 -11.42
C ALA A 63 12.03 1.94 -10.91
N ALA A 64 11.49 1.12 -11.83
CA ALA A 64 10.53 0.08 -11.48
C ALA A 64 11.10 -0.99 -10.56
N ALA A 65 12.36 -1.39 -10.77
CA ALA A 65 13.04 -2.35 -9.90
C ALA A 65 13.17 -1.81 -8.47
N ALA A 66 13.60 -0.54 -8.31
CA ALA A 66 13.74 0.07 -7.00
C ALA A 66 12.37 0.25 -6.30
N TRP A 67 11.34 0.68 -7.03
CA TRP A 67 9.97 0.77 -6.52
C TRP A 67 9.45 -0.58 -6.05
N SER A 68 9.54 -1.59 -6.91
CA SER A 68 9.06 -2.94 -6.62
C SER A 68 9.80 -3.58 -5.45
N GLN A 69 11.11 -3.31 -5.28
CA GLN A 69 11.87 -3.77 -4.13
C GLN A 69 11.41 -3.10 -2.84
N TRP A 70 11.19 -1.78 -2.84
CA TRP A 70 10.68 -1.05 -1.69
C TRP A 70 9.35 -1.64 -1.21
N GLU A 71 8.41 -1.83 -2.12
CA GLU A 71 7.13 -2.48 -1.84
C GLU A 71 7.34 -3.89 -1.26
N GLY A 72 8.15 -4.69 -1.94
CA GLY A 72 8.37 -6.08 -1.54
C GLY A 72 9.10 -6.24 -0.20
N ASP A 73 10.00 -5.33 0.16
CA ASP A 73 10.77 -5.39 1.40
C ASP A 73 9.95 -4.96 2.64
N THR A 74 8.87 -4.22 2.43
CA THR A 74 8.06 -3.62 3.50
C THR A 74 6.73 -4.31 3.77
N ILE A 75 6.26 -5.21 2.87
CA ILE A 75 4.93 -5.82 3.00
C ILE A 75 4.76 -6.80 4.15
N SER A 76 5.85 -7.39 4.68
CA SER A 76 5.77 -8.45 5.68
C SER A 76 6.66 -8.17 6.88
N ILE A 77 6.16 -8.49 8.08
CA ILE A 77 6.96 -8.48 9.31
C ILE A 77 8.04 -9.57 9.34
N ARG A 78 7.99 -10.52 8.41
CA ARG A 78 8.98 -11.61 8.27
C ARG A 78 10.21 -11.22 7.47
N GLY A 79 10.29 -9.95 7.05
CA GLY A 79 11.42 -9.41 6.30
C GLY A 79 11.45 -9.83 4.82
N PRO A 80 12.55 -9.47 4.11
CA PRO A 80 12.66 -9.60 2.66
C PRO A 80 12.55 -11.03 2.12
N GLU A 81 12.84 -12.03 2.94
CA GLU A 81 12.72 -13.46 2.57
C GLU A 81 11.26 -13.87 2.25
N ALA A 82 10.30 -13.14 2.83
CA ALA A 82 8.87 -13.34 2.56
C ALA A 82 8.38 -12.65 1.27
N ARG A 83 9.26 -11.89 0.60
CA ARG A 83 8.92 -11.18 -0.64
C ARG A 83 8.60 -12.17 -1.76
N PRO A 84 7.44 -12.07 -2.41
CA PRO A 84 7.12 -12.88 -3.57
C PRO A 84 8.13 -12.66 -4.70
N SER A 85 8.60 -13.74 -5.35
CA SER A 85 9.62 -13.70 -6.41
C SER A 85 9.27 -12.79 -7.58
N LYS A 86 7.98 -12.63 -7.88
CA LYS A 86 7.47 -11.75 -8.95
C LYS A 86 7.94 -10.30 -8.83
N PHE A 87 8.24 -9.82 -7.61
CA PHE A 87 8.77 -8.45 -7.41
C PHE A 87 10.17 -8.26 -8.00
N ASN A 88 10.86 -9.35 -8.35
CA ASN A 88 12.16 -9.33 -9.04
C ASN A 88 12.01 -9.44 -10.57
N GLU A 89 10.82 -9.72 -11.09
CA GLU A 89 10.55 -9.86 -12.52
C GLU A 89 10.35 -8.48 -13.13
N ILE A 90 11.21 -8.10 -14.09
CA ILE A 90 11.24 -6.73 -14.62
C ILE A 90 9.95 -6.29 -15.30
N ASP A 91 9.28 -7.17 -16.03
CA ASP A 91 8.02 -6.84 -16.70
C ASP A 91 6.89 -6.64 -15.69
N PHE A 92 6.85 -7.46 -14.65
CA PHE A 92 5.94 -7.26 -13.52
C PHE A 92 6.25 -5.93 -12.81
N ALA A 93 7.51 -5.66 -12.48
CA ALA A 93 7.93 -4.46 -11.77
C ALA A 93 7.54 -3.19 -12.54
N ILE A 94 7.76 -3.16 -13.88
CA ILE A 94 7.38 -2.02 -14.71
C ILE A 94 5.87 -1.80 -14.71
N ALA A 95 5.08 -2.86 -14.90
CA ALA A 95 3.62 -2.74 -14.92
C ALA A 95 3.09 -2.28 -13.56
N PHE A 96 3.55 -2.93 -12.49
CA PHE A 96 3.17 -2.65 -11.11
C PHE A 96 3.49 -1.20 -10.71
N ALA A 97 4.77 -0.80 -10.80
CA ALA A 97 5.20 0.53 -10.40
C ALA A 97 4.54 1.65 -11.23
N ARG A 98 4.36 1.45 -12.54
CA ARG A 98 3.72 2.45 -13.40
C ARG A 98 2.27 2.67 -13.04
N ILE A 99 1.51 1.60 -12.80
CA ILE A 99 0.09 1.69 -12.44
C ILE A 99 -0.05 2.39 -11.09
N GLU A 100 0.66 1.92 -10.05
CA GLU A 100 0.60 2.51 -8.71
C GLU A 100 1.00 3.98 -8.71
N CYS A 101 2.20 4.28 -9.19
CA CYS A 101 2.72 5.64 -9.21
C CYS A 101 1.84 6.59 -10.03
N HIS A 102 1.23 6.11 -11.12
CA HIS A 102 0.28 6.90 -11.90
C HIS A 102 -0.96 7.28 -11.08
N PHE A 103 -1.52 6.33 -10.32
CA PHE A 103 -2.65 6.64 -9.44
C PHE A 103 -2.24 7.61 -8.33
N PHE A 104 -1.06 7.44 -7.74
CA PHE A 104 -0.59 8.29 -6.65
C PHE A 104 -0.29 9.71 -7.12
N ALA A 105 0.40 9.87 -8.25
CA ALA A 105 0.69 11.18 -8.85
C ALA A 105 -0.58 11.95 -9.27
N ASN A 106 -1.70 11.25 -9.44
CA ASN A 106 -3.00 11.84 -9.78
C ASN A 106 -4.02 11.75 -8.64
N HIS A 107 -3.58 11.58 -7.38
CA HIS A 107 -4.43 11.52 -6.18
C HIS A 107 -5.62 10.53 -6.32
N GLY A 108 -5.37 9.38 -7.01
CA GLY A 108 -6.38 8.37 -7.29
C GLY A 108 -7.53 8.83 -8.18
N PHE A 109 -7.37 9.96 -8.86
CA PHE A 109 -8.42 10.64 -9.63
C PHE A 109 -9.65 11.00 -8.79
N PHE A 110 -9.49 11.09 -7.48
CA PHE A 110 -10.56 11.58 -6.60
C PHE A 110 -10.73 13.09 -6.76
N PRO A 111 -11.97 13.60 -6.68
CA PRO A 111 -12.25 15.02 -6.86
C PRO A 111 -11.72 15.90 -5.72
N GLU A 112 -11.44 15.29 -4.54
CA GLU A 112 -10.93 16.01 -3.38
C GLU A 112 -10.24 15.05 -2.40
N GLU A 113 -9.37 15.60 -1.56
CA GLU A 113 -8.70 14.89 -0.46
C GLU A 113 -9.71 14.31 0.53
N GLY A 114 -9.46 13.04 0.95
CA GLY A 114 -10.31 12.32 1.90
C GLY A 114 -11.65 11.85 1.32
N TRP A 115 -11.78 11.78 0.00
CA TRP A 115 -13.01 11.39 -0.71
C TRP A 115 -13.66 10.11 -0.17
N ILE A 116 -12.87 9.07 0.12
CA ILE A 116 -13.41 7.79 0.60
C ILE A 116 -14.12 7.98 1.93
N LEU A 117 -13.50 8.64 2.91
CA LEU A 117 -14.12 8.87 4.22
C LEU A 117 -15.32 9.81 4.17
N LYS A 118 -15.26 10.87 3.36
CA LYS A 118 -16.38 11.79 3.16
C LYS A 118 -17.61 11.09 2.57
N ASN A 119 -17.40 10.01 1.83
CA ASN A 119 -18.46 9.22 1.22
C ASN A 119 -18.77 7.91 1.97
N ALA A 120 -18.11 7.62 3.07
CA ALA A 120 -18.28 6.37 3.82
C ALA A 120 -19.71 6.15 4.34
N ALA A 121 -20.48 7.21 4.51
CA ALA A 121 -21.91 7.11 4.84
C ALA A 121 -22.73 6.26 3.86
N LYS A 122 -22.29 6.15 2.61
CA LYS A 122 -22.89 5.27 1.59
C LYS A 122 -22.77 3.78 1.95
N LEU A 123 -21.83 3.43 2.82
CA LEU A 123 -21.59 2.05 3.28
C LEU A 123 -22.45 1.67 4.49
N LYS A 124 -23.18 2.63 5.09
CA LYS A 124 -23.82 2.48 6.41
C LYS A 124 -24.69 1.22 6.54
N SER A 125 -25.41 0.82 5.50
CA SER A 125 -26.30 -0.34 5.49
C SER A 125 -25.70 -1.58 4.82
N ILE A 126 -24.45 -1.51 4.36
CA ILE A 126 -23.78 -2.61 3.67
C ILE A 126 -23.04 -3.43 4.71
N PRO A 127 -23.29 -4.73 4.86
CA PRO A 127 -22.47 -5.60 5.70
C PRO A 127 -21.05 -5.64 5.17
N GLY A 128 -20.05 -5.62 6.06
CA GLY A 128 -18.67 -5.64 5.64
C GLY A 128 -17.72 -6.18 6.70
N TRP A 129 -16.54 -6.54 6.26
CA TRP A 129 -15.42 -6.97 7.09
C TRP A 129 -14.17 -6.19 6.72
N ILE A 130 -13.46 -5.74 7.73
CA ILE A 130 -12.14 -5.12 7.58
C ILE A 130 -11.16 -5.98 8.37
N VAL A 131 -10.17 -6.55 7.68
CA VAL A 131 -9.06 -7.30 8.27
C VAL A 131 -7.79 -6.47 8.15
N GLN A 132 -7.14 -6.18 9.27
CA GLN A 132 -5.96 -5.31 9.29
C GLN A 132 -4.84 -5.93 10.13
N GLY A 133 -3.65 -6.01 9.55
CA GLY A 133 -2.44 -6.36 10.30
C GLY A 133 -2.05 -5.25 11.26
N ARG A 134 -1.70 -5.61 12.51
CA ARG A 134 -1.32 -4.60 13.52
C ARG A 134 -0.07 -3.83 13.15
N PHE A 135 0.88 -4.51 12.52
CA PHE A 135 2.17 -3.98 12.12
C PHE A 135 2.25 -3.70 10.60
N ASP A 136 1.10 -3.39 10.00
CA ASP A 136 1.05 -2.97 8.61
C ASP A 136 1.74 -1.62 8.45
N VAL A 137 2.90 -1.62 7.80
CA VAL A 137 3.71 -0.43 7.56
C VAL A 137 3.33 0.24 6.24
N VAL A 138 2.83 -0.53 5.27
CA VAL A 138 2.43 -0.02 3.95
C VAL A 138 1.18 0.83 4.07
N THR A 139 0.13 0.27 4.69
CA THR A 139 -1.13 0.96 4.98
C THR A 139 -1.40 0.93 6.48
N PRO A 140 -0.88 1.88 7.25
CA PRO A 140 -0.95 1.86 8.70
C PRO A 140 -2.35 1.74 9.25
N MET A 141 -2.47 1.12 10.40
CA MET A 141 -3.68 0.85 11.16
C MET A 141 -4.65 2.05 11.24
N GLU A 142 -4.14 3.27 11.19
CA GLU A 142 -4.93 4.51 11.30
C GLU A 142 -5.99 4.61 10.19
N ALA A 143 -5.65 4.24 8.95
CA ALA A 143 -6.57 4.28 7.81
C ALA A 143 -7.75 3.32 8.02
N ALA A 144 -7.47 2.08 8.38
CA ALA A 144 -8.49 1.07 8.66
C ALA A 144 -9.38 1.46 9.85
N TRP A 145 -8.79 2.05 10.89
CA TRP A 145 -9.52 2.55 12.06
C TRP A 145 -10.47 3.70 11.71
N LYS A 146 -10.03 4.66 10.90
CA LYS A 146 -10.88 5.76 10.42
C LYS A 146 -12.05 5.24 9.60
N LEU A 147 -11.79 4.29 8.68
CA LEU A 147 -12.84 3.70 7.87
C LEU A 147 -13.84 2.93 8.75
N LYS A 148 -13.37 2.11 9.70
CA LYS A 148 -14.24 1.40 10.66
C LYS A 148 -15.12 2.37 11.44
N SER A 149 -14.57 3.49 11.88
CA SER A 149 -15.33 4.51 12.62
C SER A 149 -16.44 5.15 11.78
N ALA A 150 -16.18 5.33 10.48
CA ALA A 150 -17.14 5.87 9.53
C ALA A 150 -18.13 4.82 8.97
N TRP A 151 -17.82 3.54 9.14
CA TRP A 151 -18.64 2.41 8.68
C TRP A 151 -18.99 1.45 9.83
N PRO A 152 -19.96 1.81 10.71
CA PRO A 152 -20.28 1.06 11.92
C PRO A 152 -20.73 -0.38 11.66
N ALA A 153 -21.39 -0.65 10.53
CA ALA A 153 -21.85 -1.99 10.15
C ALA A 153 -20.72 -2.96 9.80
N ALA A 154 -19.51 -2.47 9.50
CA ALA A 154 -18.37 -3.34 9.23
C ALA A 154 -17.89 -4.03 10.51
N ARG A 155 -17.62 -5.32 10.44
CA ARG A 155 -16.83 -6.04 11.44
C ARG A 155 -15.36 -5.68 11.25
N PHE A 156 -14.63 -5.53 12.35
CA PHE A 156 -13.23 -5.12 12.31
C PHE A 156 -12.38 -6.12 13.08
N GLU A 157 -11.43 -6.71 12.40
CA GLU A 157 -10.51 -7.68 12.98
C GLU A 157 -9.06 -7.21 12.83
N VAL A 158 -8.35 -7.14 13.93
CA VAL A 158 -6.93 -6.81 14.00
C VAL A 158 -6.14 -8.09 14.18
N VAL A 159 -5.26 -8.39 13.23
CA VAL A 159 -4.31 -9.51 13.32
C VAL A 159 -3.03 -8.99 13.96
N TRP A 160 -2.80 -9.39 15.22
CA TRP A 160 -1.79 -8.80 16.09
C TRP A 160 -0.33 -9.14 15.74
N ASP A 161 -0.12 -10.22 15.01
CA ASP A 161 1.19 -10.73 14.58
C ASP A 161 1.39 -10.66 13.07
N ALA A 162 0.73 -9.71 12.40
CA ALA A 162 0.77 -9.55 10.96
C ALA A 162 1.06 -8.11 10.51
N GLY A 163 1.66 -8.00 9.33
CA GLY A 163 1.88 -6.79 8.57
C GLY A 163 0.86 -6.61 7.44
N HIS A 164 1.37 -6.19 6.25
CA HIS A 164 0.54 -5.91 5.09
C HIS A 164 0.22 -7.15 4.24
N ALA A 165 1.11 -8.17 4.21
CA ALA A 165 0.98 -9.25 3.25
C ALA A 165 -0.30 -10.08 3.47
N SER A 166 -1.10 -10.22 2.41
CA SER A 166 -2.32 -11.07 2.45
C SER A 166 -2.03 -12.55 2.64
N THR A 167 -0.77 -12.96 2.50
CA THR A 167 -0.30 -14.34 2.66
C THR A 167 0.17 -14.66 4.07
N GLU A 168 0.18 -13.70 4.98
CA GLU A 168 0.51 -13.97 6.38
C GLU A 168 -0.58 -14.84 7.03
N PRO A 169 -0.20 -15.89 7.80
CA PRO A 169 -1.15 -16.91 8.24
C PRO A 169 -2.37 -16.36 8.97
N GLY A 170 -2.19 -15.38 9.86
CA GLY A 170 -3.29 -14.77 10.59
C GLY A 170 -4.22 -13.94 9.68
N ILE A 171 -3.66 -13.30 8.65
CA ILE A 171 -4.47 -12.58 7.65
C ILE A 171 -5.28 -13.57 6.81
N VAL A 172 -4.65 -14.66 6.35
CA VAL A 172 -5.35 -15.71 5.58
C VAL A 172 -6.50 -16.28 6.39
N ASP A 173 -6.26 -16.66 7.65
CA ASP A 173 -7.29 -17.22 8.54
C ASP A 173 -8.46 -16.22 8.72
N ALA A 174 -8.17 -14.96 9.02
CA ALA A 174 -9.19 -13.92 9.21
C ALA A 174 -10.00 -13.67 7.93
N LEU A 175 -9.36 -13.67 6.76
CA LEU A 175 -10.05 -13.51 5.47
C LEU A 175 -10.95 -14.70 5.14
N VAL A 176 -10.50 -15.95 5.40
CA VAL A 176 -11.30 -17.14 5.19
C VAL A 176 -12.53 -17.10 6.11
N ARG A 177 -12.35 -16.85 7.40
CA ARG A 177 -13.48 -16.71 8.34
C ARG A 177 -14.46 -15.59 7.93
N ALA A 178 -13.94 -14.48 7.40
CA ALA A 178 -14.81 -13.40 6.91
C ALA A 178 -15.61 -13.83 5.68
N THR A 179 -15.01 -14.60 4.75
CA THR A 179 -15.75 -15.15 3.58
C THR A 179 -16.81 -16.15 3.99
N ASP A 180 -16.50 -17.06 4.92
CA ASP A 180 -17.47 -18.06 5.42
C ASP A 180 -18.66 -17.38 6.10
N GLN A 181 -18.41 -16.34 6.90
CA GLN A 181 -19.47 -15.56 7.53
C GLN A 181 -20.32 -14.78 6.51
N ALA A 182 -19.71 -14.33 5.40
CA ALA A 182 -20.43 -13.63 4.34
C ALA A 182 -21.41 -14.53 3.57
N LEU A 183 -21.20 -15.86 3.57
CA LEU A 183 -22.12 -16.82 2.96
C LEU A 183 -23.46 -16.91 3.68
N SER A 184 -23.54 -16.42 4.91
CA SER A 184 -24.77 -16.46 5.74
C SER A 184 -25.57 -15.15 5.72
N LEU A 185 -25.22 -14.21 4.84
CA LEU A 185 -25.97 -12.97 4.60
C LEU A 185 -27.07 -13.18 3.58
#